data_cca38588fd39e96a834f0f2fdcd374f4
#
_entry.id   cca38588fd39e96a834f0f2fdcd374f4
#
_cell.length_a   1.000
_cell.length_b   1.000
_cell.length_c   1.000
_cell.angle_alpha   90.00
_cell.angle_beta   90.00
_cell.angle_gamma   90.00
#
_symmetry.space_group_name_H-M   'P 1'
#
loop_
_entity.id
_entity.type
_entity.pdbx_description
1 polymer ?
#
loop_
_entity_poly.entity_id
_entity_poly.type
_entity_poly.pdbx_seq_one_letter_code
_entity_poly.pdbx_strand_id
1 'polypeptide(L)'
;MNPKNSVKFSDNQFTYAKKNEIIIGGSTSINLYVLSNALKKFIKPGDEIIVTNQDHEANISPWRRLKEIGAVIKEWKINKNTAELEISKFKKLLSNKTKIIAVTHCSNIVGSVNNLNLISKLGHEKGAIVIGDGVSYAPHGFPNVKNLGVDFYTFSLYKTYGPHLALLYG
;
A
#
# COMPACT_ATOMS: atom_id res chain seq x y z
N MET A 1 -16.64 -6.86 -33.95
CA MET A 1 -15.88 -5.94 -33.07
C MET A 1 -14.46 -5.90 -33.57
N ASN A 2 -13.94 -4.71 -33.85
CA ASN A 2 -12.63 -4.54 -34.45
C ASN A 2 -11.54 -4.71 -33.39
N PRO A 3 -10.61 -5.67 -33.49
CA PRO A 3 -9.59 -5.92 -32.46
C PRO A 3 -8.51 -4.82 -32.35
N LYS A 4 -8.66 -3.73 -33.11
CA LYS A 4 -7.69 -2.60 -33.09
C LYS A 4 -7.92 -1.54 -32.01
N ASN A 5 -8.96 -1.68 -31.17
CA ASN A 5 -9.21 -0.79 -30.04
C ASN A 5 -8.75 -1.40 -28.69
N SER A 6 -7.65 -2.14 -28.67
CA SER A 6 -6.95 -2.38 -27.42
C SER A 6 -6.45 -1.04 -26.92
N VAL A 7 -6.95 -0.60 -25.75
CA VAL A 7 -6.40 0.56 -25.03
C VAL A 7 -4.92 0.28 -24.82
N LYS A 8 -4.07 0.91 -25.65
CA LYS A 8 -2.63 0.89 -25.44
C LYS A 8 -2.38 1.78 -24.24
N PHE A 9 -2.22 1.19 -23.07
CA PHE A 9 -1.59 1.87 -21.97
C PHE A 9 -0.16 2.22 -22.42
N SER A 10 0.06 3.46 -22.83
CA SER A 10 1.41 3.95 -23.04
C SER A 10 2.13 3.95 -21.69
N ASP A 11 3.39 3.55 -21.68
CA ASP A 11 4.20 3.25 -20.48
C ASP A 11 4.30 4.37 -19.42
N ASN A 12 3.66 5.53 -19.61
CA ASN A 12 3.88 6.71 -18.79
C ASN A 12 2.62 7.50 -18.38
N GLN A 13 1.40 7.08 -18.70
CA GLN A 13 0.25 7.99 -18.55
C GLN A 13 -0.46 7.98 -17.22
N PHE A 14 -0.41 6.89 -16.42
CA PHE A 14 -1.23 6.79 -15.21
C PHE A 14 -0.46 6.73 -13.89
N THR A 15 0.65 6.00 -13.84
CA THR A 15 1.38 5.79 -12.58
C THR A 15 2.88 5.99 -12.71
N TYR A 16 3.38 6.28 -13.90
CA TYR A 16 4.81 6.32 -14.23
C TYR A 16 5.53 4.97 -14.02
N ALA A 17 4.78 3.90 -13.90
CA ALA A 17 5.29 2.54 -13.81
C ALA A 17 5.52 1.96 -15.21
N LYS A 18 6.49 1.06 -15.32
CA LYS A 18 6.70 0.26 -16.53
C LYS A 18 5.65 -0.85 -16.62
N LYS A 19 5.38 -1.34 -17.83
CA LYS A 19 4.39 -2.40 -18.07
C LYS A 19 4.68 -3.68 -17.27
N ASN A 20 5.93 -4.04 -17.09
CA ASN A 20 6.37 -5.22 -16.33
C ASN A 20 6.38 -5.02 -14.80
N GLU A 21 6.08 -3.81 -14.33
CA GLU A 21 5.91 -3.48 -12.91
C GLU A 21 4.42 -3.48 -12.49
N ILE A 22 3.51 -3.87 -13.39
CA ILE A 22 2.06 -3.79 -13.15
C ILE A 22 1.43 -5.17 -13.22
N ILE A 23 0.65 -5.49 -12.20
CA ILE A 23 -0.21 -6.68 -12.13
C ILE A 23 -1.66 -6.22 -12.07
N ILE A 24 -2.53 -6.83 -12.88
CA ILE A 24 -3.97 -6.64 -12.83
C ILE A 24 -4.58 -7.84 -12.13
N GLY A 25 -5.32 -7.59 -11.05
CA GLY A 25 -6.02 -8.61 -10.28
C GLY A 25 -7.51 -8.32 -10.12
N GLY A 26 -8.24 -9.27 -9.55
CA GLY A 26 -9.70 -9.18 -9.41
C GLY A 26 -10.18 -8.11 -8.44
N SER A 27 -9.39 -7.76 -7.44
CA SER A 27 -9.66 -6.67 -6.48
C SER A 27 -8.39 -6.30 -5.71
N THR A 28 -8.37 -5.09 -5.12
CA THR A 28 -7.30 -4.67 -4.20
C THR A 28 -7.16 -5.64 -3.02
N SER A 29 -8.26 -6.11 -2.45
CA SER A 29 -8.24 -7.08 -1.34
C SER A 29 -7.55 -8.39 -1.74
N ILE A 30 -7.85 -8.92 -2.93
CA ILE A 30 -7.19 -10.13 -3.45
C ILE A 30 -5.71 -9.86 -3.70
N ASN A 31 -5.36 -8.73 -4.33
CA ASN A 31 -3.97 -8.36 -4.60
C ASN A 31 -3.15 -8.28 -3.30
N LEU A 32 -3.66 -7.62 -2.27
CA LEU A 32 -2.99 -7.49 -0.97
C LEU A 32 -2.89 -8.84 -0.25
N TYR A 33 -3.93 -9.68 -0.34
CA TYR A 33 -3.89 -11.02 0.23
C TYR A 33 -2.82 -11.89 -0.45
N VAL A 34 -2.77 -11.90 -1.78
CA VAL A 34 -1.75 -12.63 -2.55
C VAL A 34 -0.35 -12.09 -2.24
N LEU A 35 -0.18 -10.76 -2.20
CA LEU A 35 1.09 -10.12 -1.87
C LEU A 35 1.56 -10.49 -0.47
N SER A 36 0.67 -10.49 0.53
CA SER A 36 1.03 -10.87 1.90
C SER A 36 1.50 -12.32 2.00
N ASN A 37 0.85 -13.24 1.27
CA ASN A 37 1.28 -14.63 1.20
C ASN A 37 2.62 -14.79 0.46
N ALA A 38 2.86 -14.03 -0.59
CA ALA A 38 4.14 -14.04 -1.32
C ALA A 38 5.29 -13.54 -0.43
N LEU A 39 5.06 -12.49 0.36
CA LEU A 39 6.05 -11.92 1.27
C LEU A 39 6.24 -12.74 2.56
N LYS A 40 5.29 -13.60 2.92
CA LYS A 40 5.33 -14.43 4.13
C LYS A 40 6.65 -15.19 4.29
N LYS A 41 7.22 -15.71 3.20
CA LYS A 41 8.48 -16.49 3.23
C LYS A 41 9.72 -15.67 3.66
N PHE A 42 9.63 -14.35 3.61
CA PHE A 42 10.72 -13.45 4.03
C PHE A 42 10.59 -12.98 5.48
N ILE A 43 9.48 -13.32 6.15
CA ILE A 43 9.18 -12.90 7.52
C ILE A 43 9.58 -14.01 8.49
N LYS A 44 10.33 -13.64 9.51
CA LYS A 44 10.77 -14.52 10.59
C LYS A 44 10.05 -14.18 11.90
N PRO A 45 9.95 -15.13 12.85
CA PRO A 45 9.46 -14.82 14.20
C PRO A 45 10.22 -13.64 14.81
N GLY A 46 9.48 -12.67 15.36
CA GLY A 46 10.02 -11.44 15.93
C GLY A 46 10.23 -10.29 14.94
N ASP A 47 10.10 -10.51 13.62
CA ASP A 47 10.05 -9.42 12.65
C ASP A 47 8.79 -8.57 12.86
N GLU A 48 8.91 -7.27 12.65
CA GLU A 48 7.85 -6.31 12.94
C GLU A 48 7.15 -5.85 11.66
N ILE A 49 5.83 -5.77 11.75
CA ILE A 49 4.96 -5.26 10.68
C ILE A 49 4.17 -4.09 11.24
N ILE A 50 4.27 -2.94 10.59
CA ILE A 50 3.51 -1.74 10.96
C ILE A 50 2.27 -1.67 10.07
N VAL A 51 1.09 -1.61 10.70
CA VAL A 51 -0.20 -1.33 10.08
C VAL A 51 -0.81 -0.09 10.73
N THR A 52 -1.85 0.50 10.15
CA THR A 52 -2.53 1.64 10.76
C THR A 52 -3.96 1.29 11.14
N ASN A 53 -4.56 2.07 12.03
CA ASN A 53 -6.01 2.03 12.29
C ASN A 53 -6.78 3.09 11.46
N GLN A 54 -6.12 3.70 10.48
CA GLN A 54 -6.74 4.62 9.52
C GLN A 54 -7.05 3.92 8.18
N ASP A 55 -6.47 2.75 7.97
CA ASP A 55 -6.63 1.97 6.75
C ASP A 55 -7.96 1.24 6.66
N HIS A 56 -8.33 0.92 5.41
CA HIS A 56 -9.37 -0.07 5.15
C HIS A 56 -8.89 -1.47 5.55
N GLU A 57 -9.80 -2.34 6.02
CA GLU A 57 -9.47 -3.69 6.50
C GLU A 57 -8.74 -4.56 5.45
N ALA A 58 -8.98 -4.31 4.16
CA ALA A 58 -8.26 -4.97 3.07
C ALA A 58 -6.73 -4.76 3.13
N ASN A 59 -6.26 -3.62 3.67
CA ASN A 59 -4.84 -3.33 3.87
C ASN A 59 -4.36 -3.56 5.31
N ILE A 60 -5.17 -4.14 6.16
CA ILE A 60 -4.82 -4.44 7.56
C ILE A 60 -4.77 -5.95 7.79
N SER A 61 -5.87 -6.66 7.51
CA SER A 61 -6.04 -8.07 7.81
C SER A 61 -4.98 -8.99 7.22
N PRO A 62 -4.58 -8.86 5.95
CA PRO A 62 -3.56 -9.74 5.37
C PRO A 62 -2.24 -9.69 6.13
N TRP A 63 -1.84 -8.51 6.60
CA TRP A 63 -0.60 -8.30 7.35
C TRP A 63 -0.72 -8.77 8.80
N ARG A 64 -1.86 -8.54 9.45
CA ARG A 64 -2.12 -9.02 10.82
C ARG A 64 -2.07 -10.54 10.92
N ARG A 65 -2.48 -11.27 9.89
CA ARG A 65 -2.41 -12.73 9.83
C ARG A 65 -0.99 -13.27 9.93
N LEU A 66 0.02 -12.50 9.56
CA LEU A 66 1.42 -12.92 9.69
C LEU A 66 1.86 -13.07 11.16
N LYS A 67 1.03 -12.63 12.12
CA LYS A 67 1.20 -12.98 13.54
C LYS A 67 1.21 -14.51 13.77
N GLU A 68 0.49 -15.27 12.95
CA GLU A 68 0.43 -16.74 13.03
C GLU A 68 1.80 -17.41 12.81
N ILE A 69 2.74 -16.73 12.15
CA ILE A 69 4.11 -17.19 11.93
C ILE A 69 5.12 -16.49 12.84
N GLY A 70 4.65 -15.80 13.88
CA GLY A 70 5.49 -15.13 14.87
C GLY A 70 5.86 -13.69 14.57
N ALA A 71 5.30 -13.05 13.53
CA ALA A 71 5.49 -11.62 13.30
C ALA A 71 4.85 -10.78 14.42
N VAL A 72 5.50 -9.67 14.76
CA VAL A 72 5.02 -8.70 15.75
C VAL A 72 4.28 -7.58 15.02
N ILE A 73 2.97 -7.47 15.25
CA ILE A 73 2.16 -6.43 14.62
C ILE A 73 2.17 -5.17 15.51
N LYS A 74 2.66 -4.07 14.93
CA LYS A 74 2.64 -2.74 15.53
C LYS A 74 1.57 -1.90 14.86
N GLU A 75 0.70 -1.28 15.64
CA GLU A 75 -0.36 -0.43 15.13
C GLU A 75 0.02 1.05 15.27
N TRP A 76 0.17 1.74 14.15
CA TRP A 76 0.32 3.18 14.09
C TRP A 76 -1.08 3.82 14.20
N LYS A 77 -1.37 4.35 15.37
CA LYS A 77 -2.69 4.89 15.70
C LYS A 77 -2.80 6.36 15.34
N ILE A 78 -3.96 6.71 14.80
CA ILE A 78 -4.35 8.10 14.57
C ILE A 78 -4.32 8.93 15.87
N ASN A 79 -4.15 10.22 15.72
CA ASN A 79 -4.48 11.17 16.76
C ASN A 79 -6.02 11.25 16.86
N LYS A 80 -6.56 11.05 18.08
CA LYS A 80 -8.02 11.00 18.30
C LYS A 80 -8.73 12.34 18.04
N ASN A 81 -7.99 13.45 18.11
CA ASN A 81 -8.56 14.79 17.92
C ASN A 81 -8.53 15.23 16.46
N THR A 82 -7.50 14.81 15.69
CA THR A 82 -7.30 15.24 14.29
C THR A 82 -7.60 14.14 13.28
N ALA A 83 -7.72 12.89 13.74
CA ALA A 83 -7.81 11.68 12.92
C ALA A 83 -6.61 11.45 11.98
N GLU A 84 -5.51 12.15 12.18
CA GLU A 84 -4.29 12.07 11.37
C GLU A 84 -3.28 11.05 11.93
N LEU A 85 -2.45 10.52 11.05
CA LEU A 85 -1.30 9.70 11.38
C LEU A 85 -0.07 10.58 11.62
N GLU A 86 0.31 10.77 12.89
CA GLU A 86 1.44 11.61 13.26
C GLU A 86 2.78 10.92 12.97
N ILE A 87 3.63 11.55 12.15
CA ILE A 87 4.97 11.03 11.80
C ILE A 87 5.86 10.85 13.05
N SER A 88 5.70 11.67 14.07
CA SER A 88 6.42 11.53 15.33
C SER A 88 6.15 10.19 16.03
N LYS A 89 4.90 9.71 15.98
CA LYS A 89 4.50 8.38 16.48
C LYS A 89 5.05 7.26 15.61
N PHE A 90 5.00 7.43 14.27
CA PHE A 90 5.56 6.47 13.33
C PHE A 90 7.05 6.23 13.58
N LYS A 91 7.84 7.29 13.72
CA LYS A 91 9.27 7.19 14.03
C LYS A 91 9.57 6.38 15.30
N LYS A 92 8.70 6.44 16.30
CA LYS A 92 8.84 5.67 17.54
C LYS A 92 8.52 4.18 17.39
N LEU A 93 7.72 3.82 16.36
CA LEU A 93 7.39 2.43 16.05
C LEU A 93 8.49 1.73 15.24
N LEU A 94 9.26 2.51 14.46
CA LEU A 94 10.31 1.98 13.60
C LEU A 94 11.46 1.38 14.42
N SER A 95 11.93 0.21 14.01
CA SER A 95 13.11 -0.44 14.56
C SER A 95 13.86 -1.21 13.44
N ASN A 96 15.03 -1.74 13.73
CA ASN A 96 15.77 -2.58 12.80
C ASN A 96 15.09 -3.95 12.52
N LYS A 97 14.03 -4.29 13.27
CA LYS A 97 13.19 -5.46 13.06
C LYS A 97 11.99 -5.17 12.15
N THR A 98 11.71 -3.90 11.83
CA THR A 98 10.61 -3.52 10.95
C THR A 98 10.90 -4.05 9.54
N LYS A 99 10.01 -4.90 9.01
CA LYS A 99 10.12 -5.54 7.69
C LYS A 99 9.05 -5.08 6.71
N ILE A 100 7.85 -4.77 7.20
CA ILE A 100 6.74 -4.34 6.36
C ILE A 100 6.07 -3.13 7.00
N ILE A 101 5.71 -2.16 6.18
CA ILE A 101 4.89 -1.00 6.52
C ILE A 101 3.75 -0.95 5.52
N ALA A 102 2.51 -1.18 6.00
CA ALA A 102 1.31 -1.08 5.19
C ALA A 102 0.53 0.16 5.62
N VAL A 103 0.28 1.09 4.68
CA VAL A 103 -0.34 2.37 4.98
C VAL A 103 -1.22 2.87 3.84
N THR A 104 -2.38 3.45 4.17
CA THR A 104 -3.23 4.10 3.17
C THR A 104 -2.61 5.41 2.70
N HIS A 105 -2.72 5.69 1.40
CA HIS A 105 -2.32 6.99 0.83
C HIS A 105 -3.34 8.07 1.19
N CYS A 106 -4.64 7.73 1.13
CA CYS A 106 -5.73 8.60 1.54
C CYS A 106 -6.75 7.79 2.33
N SER A 107 -7.15 8.28 3.49
CA SER A 107 -8.17 7.61 4.32
C SER A 107 -9.53 7.64 3.62
N ASN A 108 -10.17 6.48 3.53
CA ASN A 108 -11.51 6.34 2.98
C ASN A 108 -12.62 6.88 3.91
N ILE A 109 -12.29 7.22 5.16
CA ILE A 109 -13.24 7.71 6.16
C ILE A 109 -13.11 9.20 6.38
N VAL A 110 -11.87 9.69 6.60
CA VAL A 110 -11.62 11.09 6.97
C VAL A 110 -10.97 11.91 5.85
N GLY A 111 -10.59 11.29 4.74
CA GLY A 111 -10.01 11.97 3.57
C GLY A 111 -8.60 12.52 3.77
N SER A 112 -7.96 12.31 4.92
CA SER A 112 -6.58 12.76 5.14
C SER A 112 -5.61 12.03 4.23
N VAL A 113 -4.64 12.77 3.67
CA VAL A 113 -3.62 12.26 2.77
C VAL A 113 -2.31 12.08 3.52
N ASN A 114 -1.75 10.88 3.47
CA ASN A 114 -0.50 10.53 4.12
C ASN A 114 0.71 10.76 3.19
N ASN A 115 1.78 11.33 3.71
CA ASN A 115 3.01 11.56 2.95
C ASN A 115 3.78 10.25 2.75
N LEU A 116 3.40 9.47 1.73
CA LEU A 116 4.04 8.18 1.44
C LEU A 116 5.53 8.33 1.12
N ASN A 117 5.96 9.41 0.48
CA ASN A 117 7.39 9.62 0.19
C ASN A 117 8.22 9.68 1.48
N LEU A 118 7.76 10.45 2.47
CA LEU A 118 8.46 10.52 3.76
C LEU A 118 8.40 9.18 4.51
N ILE A 119 7.25 8.50 4.48
CA ILE A 119 7.06 7.20 5.13
C ILE A 119 7.99 6.16 4.50
N SER A 120 8.07 6.13 3.17
CA SER A 120 8.95 5.22 2.42
C SER A 120 10.42 5.46 2.75
N LYS A 121 10.86 6.71 2.73
CA LYS A 121 12.23 7.07 3.10
C LYS A 121 12.59 6.55 4.49
N LEU A 122 11.75 6.84 5.49
CA LEU A 122 11.99 6.39 6.87
C LEU A 122 11.93 4.87 7.03
N GLY A 123 11.05 4.20 6.28
CA GLY A 123 10.93 2.74 6.24
C GLY A 123 12.18 2.09 5.63
N HIS A 124 12.63 2.60 4.49
CA HIS A 124 13.81 2.10 3.79
C HIS A 124 15.10 2.30 4.60
N GLU A 125 15.21 3.35 5.41
CA GLU A 125 16.33 3.52 6.37
C GLU A 125 16.40 2.35 7.39
N LYS A 126 15.31 1.59 7.58
CA LYS A 126 15.25 0.39 8.41
C LYS A 126 15.25 -0.92 7.61
N GLY A 127 15.33 -0.84 6.29
CA GLY A 127 15.25 -2.00 5.40
C GLY A 127 13.84 -2.61 5.30
N ALA A 128 12.80 -1.82 5.56
CA ALA A 128 11.41 -2.24 5.47
C ALA A 128 10.87 -2.08 4.06
N ILE A 129 9.98 -2.99 3.66
CA ILE A 129 9.14 -2.90 2.45
C ILE A 129 7.94 -2.02 2.76
N VAL A 130 7.64 -1.05 1.89
CA VAL A 130 6.54 -0.10 2.06
C VAL A 130 5.44 -0.36 1.03
N ILE A 131 4.23 -0.57 1.52
CA ILE A 131 3.04 -0.89 0.72
C ILE A 131 2.02 0.24 0.90
N GLY A 132 1.68 0.89 -0.21
CA GLY A 132 0.69 1.97 -0.26
C GLY A 132 -0.66 1.48 -0.78
N ASP A 133 -1.72 1.70 0.00
CA ASP A 133 -3.10 1.56 -0.49
C ASP A 133 -3.58 2.90 -1.04
N GLY A 134 -3.71 2.97 -2.37
CA GLY A 134 -4.14 4.16 -3.11
C GLY A 134 -5.60 4.16 -3.51
N VAL A 135 -6.41 3.23 -3.01
CA VAL A 135 -7.81 3.04 -3.43
C VAL A 135 -8.64 4.32 -3.30
N SER A 136 -8.45 5.08 -2.23
CA SER A 136 -9.18 6.34 -2.01
C SER A 136 -8.46 7.56 -2.57
N TYR A 137 -7.19 7.44 -2.95
CA TYR A 137 -6.42 8.53 -3.55
C TYR A 137 -6.57 8.60 -5.08
N ALA A 138 -6.52 7.44 -5.75
CA ALA A 138 -6.49 7.34 -7.21
C ALA A 138 -7.65 8.06 -7.94
N PRO A 139 -8.89 8.14 -7.39
CA PRO A 139 -9.97 8.91 -8.00
C PRO A 139 -9.71 10.43 -8.11
N HIS A 140 -8.80 10.97 -7.30
CA HIS A 140 -8.44 12.39 -7.26
C HIS A 140 -7.22 12.73 -8.12
N GLY A 141 -6.58 11.74 -8.71
CA GLY A 141 -5.43 11.85 -9.59
C GLY A 141 -4.51 10.64 -9.45
N PHE A 142 -4.03 10.11 -10.57
CA PHE A 142 -3.12 8.96 -10.54
C PHE A 142 -1.76 9.38 -9.97
N PRO A 143 -1.26 8.72 -8.94
CA PRO A 143 0.01 9.08 -8.33
C PRO A 143 1.19 8.66 -9.19
N ASN A 144 2.24 9.45 -9.15
CA ASN A 144 3.55 9.00 -9.63
C ASN A 144 4.18 8.09 -8.58
N VAL A 145 4.05 6.77 -8.76
CA VAL A 145 4.55 5.77 -7.77
C VAL A 145 6.05 5.84 -7.55
N LYS A 146 6.81 6.28 -8.58
CA LYS A 146 8.26 6.47 -8.44
C LYS A 146 8.61 7.58 -7.45
N ASN A 147 7.82 8.68 -7.46
CA ASN A 147 8.01 9.78 -6.52
C ASN A 147 7.53 9.44 -5.11
N LEU A 148 6.59 8.50 -4.96
CA LEU A 148 6.17 8.05 -3.65
C LEU A 148 7.24 7.19 -2.96
N GLY A 149 8.11 6.53 -3.73
CA GLY A 149 9.16 5.66 -3.22
C GLY A 149 8.65 4.38 -2.56
N VAL A 150 7.38 4.03 -2.75
CA VAL A 150 6.81 2.77 -2.23
C VAL A 150 7.31 1.59 -3.05
N ASP A 151 7.44 0.43 -2.41
CA ASP A 151 7.80 -0.82 -3.09
C ASP A 151 6.59 -1.44 -3.79
N PHE A 152 5.41 -1.31 -3.17
CA PHE A 152 4.14 -1.75 -3.75
C PHE A 152 3.07 -0.68 -3.60
N TYR A 153 2.24 -0.54 -4.64
CA TYR A 153 1.11 0.38 -4.61
C TYR A 153 -0.09 -0.25 -5.29
N THR A 154 -1.26 -0.16 -4.67
CA THR A 154 -2.46 -0.79 -5.24
C THR A 154 -3.67 0.13 -5.19
N PHE A 155 -4.55 0.02 -6.17
CA PHE A 155 -5.85 0.68 -6.17
C PHE A 155 -6.87 -0.05 -7.04
N SER A 156 -8.15 0.21 -6.80
CA SER A 156 -9.27 -0.39 -7.53
C SER A 156 -9.64 0.47 -8.73
N LEU A 157 -9.68 -0.13 -9.93
CA LEU A 157 -10.03 0.59 -11.16
C LEU A 157 -11.49 1.05 -11.18
N TYR A 158 -12.42 0.31 -10.54
CA TYR A 158 -13.84 0.71 -10.48
C TYR A 158 -14.06 2.01 -9.71
N LYS A 159 -13.17 2.39 -8.81
CA LYS A 159 -13.22 3.71 -8.14
C LYS A 159 -12.66 4.85 -9.00
N THR A 160 -12.05 4.52 -10.14
CA THR A 160 -11.52 5.46 -11.14
C THR A 160 -12.26 5.34 -12.48
N TYR A 161 -13.56 5.02 -12.42
CA TYR A 161 -14.46 4.84 -13.59
C TYR A 161 -14.05 3.68 -14.52
N GLY A 162 -13.23 2.74 -14.04
CA GLY A 162 -12.79 1.56 -14.77
C GLY A 162 -13.60 0.30 -14.45
N PRO A 163 -13.19 -0.85 -14.99
CA PRO A 163 -13.83 -2.14 -14.71
C PRO A 163 -13.60 -2.58 -13.25
N HIS A 164 -14.33 -3.61 -12.83
CA HIS A 164 -14.22 -4.20 -11.49
C HIS A 164 -12.95 -5.05 -11.35
N LEU A 165 -11.82 -4.40 -11.46
CA LEU A 165 -10.47 -4.93 -11.35
C LEU A 165 -9.64 -4.02 -10.44
N ALA A 166 -8.45 -4.50 -10.08
CA ALA A 166 -7.47 -3.70 -9.33
C ALA A 166 -6.09 -3.79 -9.96
N LEU A 167 -5.33 -2.74 -9.78
CA LEU A 167 -3.95 -2.63 -10.22
C LEU A 167 -3.04 -2.76 -8.99
N LEU A 168 -1.96 -3.50 -9.14
CA LEU A 168 -0.85 -3.59 -8.20
C LEU A 168 0.44 -3.25 -8.94
N TYR A 169 1.14 -2.23 -8.47
CA TYR A 169 2.50 -1.88 -8.81
C TYR A 169 3.47 -2.57 -7.86
N GLY A 170 4.65 -3.06 -8.40
CA GLY A 170 5.73 -3.64 -7.63
C GLY A 170 6.97 -3.92 -8.45
#